data_fd91df62e36862a1660873865d19a4e3
#
_entry.id   fd91df62e36862a1660873865d19a4e3
#
_cell.length_a   1.000
_cell.length_b   1.000
_cell.length_c   1.000
_cell.angle_alpha   90.00
_cell.angle_beta   90.00
_cell.angle_gamma   90.00
#
_symmetry.space_group_name_H-M   'P 1'
#
loop_
_entity.id
_entity.type
_entity.pdbx_description
1 polymer ?
#
loop_
_entity_poly.entity_id
_entity_poly.type
_entity_poly.pdbx_seq_one_letter_code
_entity_poly.pdbx_strand_id
1 'polypeptide(L)'
;MFESIRKRDGRIVPFEAEKITNAIAKAGQATGEFDRDVAQKLMIKVVNVAQTVIKEEIPSVEQIQDIVEEVLLDSPYRKTAKAYIIYREDHAKMREI
;
A
#
# COMPACT_ATOMS: atom_id res chain seq x y z
N MET A 1 -7.85 -4.78 13.49
CA MET A 1 -7.39 -3.82 12.47
C MET A 1 -6.73 -2.64 13.16
N PHE A 2 -5.75 -2.02 12.53
CA PHE A 2 -5.07 -0.86 13.09
C PHE A 2 -6.00 0.34 13.19
N GLU A 3 -5.91 1.10 14.27
CA GLU A 3 -6.69 2.33 14.43
C GLU A 3 -5.98 3.54 13.85
N SER A 4 -4.64 3.55 13.90
CA SER A 4 -3.83 4.69 13.50
C SER A 4 -2.65 4.25 12.68
N ILE A 5 -2.05 5.20 11.97
CA ILE A 5 -0.85 5.00 11.16
C ILE A 5 0.07 6.20 11.33
N ARG A 6 1.38 5.95 11.32
CA ARG A 6 2.41 7.00 11.45
C ARG A 6 2.89 7.41 10.07
N LYS A 7 2.75 8.67 9.76
CA LYS A 7 3.24 9.24 8.51
C LYS A 7 4.76 9.50 8.56
N ARG A 8 5.34 9.78 7.39
CA ARG A 8 6.79 10.02 7.29
C ARG A 8 7.30 11.14 8.17
N ASP A 9 6.49 12.18 8.37
CA ASP A 9 6.84 13.32 9.21
C ASP A 9 6.60 13.07 10.71
N GLY A 10 6.22 11.84 11.07
CA GLY A 10 5.98 11.45 12.45
C GLY A 10 4.56 11.65 12.94
N ARG A 11 3.70 12.31 12.17
CA ARG A 11 2.31 12.52 12.56
C ARG A 11 1.56 11.19 12.62
N ILE A 12 0.71 11.05 13.62
CA ILE A 12 -0.17 9.91 13.78
C ILE A 12 -1.57 10.32 13.33
N VAL A 13 -2.10 9.58 12.36
CA VAL A 13 -3.42 9.86 11.77
C VAL A 13 -4.24 8.57 11.75
N PRO A 14 -5.57 8.66 11.58
CA PRO A 14 -6.39 7.45 11.49
C PRO A 14 -5.93 6.54 10.35
N PHE A 15 -5.97 5.23 10.60
CA PHE A 15 -5.69 4.24 9.57
C PHE A 15 -6.93 4.06 8.70
N GLU A 16 -6.77 4.24 7.39
CA GLU A 16 -7.86 4.12 6.42
C GLU A 16 -7.50 3.11 5.34
N ALA A 17 -8.06 1.90 5.44
CA ALA A 17 -7.78 0.83 4.47
C ALA A 17 -8.16 1.23 3.05
N GLU A 18 -9.15 2.11 2.89
CA GLU A 18 -9.56 2.60 1.57
C GLU A 18 -8.43 3.29 0.82
N LYS A 19 -7.51 3.95 1.53
CA LYS A 19 -6.35 4.59 0.89
C LYS A 19 -5.43 3.56 0.24
N ILE A 20 -5.32 2.37 0.84
CA ILE A 20 -4.57 1.26 0.24
C ILE A 20 -5.27 0.81 -1.04
N THR A 21 -6.59 0.62 -0.98
CA THR A 21 -7.38 0.25 -2.16
C THR A 21 -7.20 1.26 -3.28
N ASN A 22 -7.28 2.55 -2.95
CA ASN A 22 -7.16 3.62 -3.94
C ASN A 22 -5.78 3.60 -4.63
N ALA A 23 -4.70 3.42 -3.86
CA ALA A 23 -3.35 3.37 -4.40
C ALA A 23 -3.18 2.16 -5.33
N ILE A 24 -3.66 0.99 -4.92
CA ILE A 24 -3.57 -0.23 -5.73
C ILE A 24 -4.44 -0.10 -6.99
N ALA A 25 -5.66 0.41 -6.84
CA ALA A 25 -6.56 0.61 -7.99
C ALA A 25 -5.97 1.56 -9.01
N LYS A 26 -5.36 2.65 -8.56
CA LYS A 26 -4.73 3.62 -9.44
C LYS A 26 -3.61 2.98 -10.26
N ALA A 27 -2.77 2.17 -9.61
CA ALA A 27 -1.70 1.47 -10.29
C ALA A 27 -2.24 0.42 -11.26
N GLY A 28 -3.25 -0.32 -10.86
CA GLY A 28 -3.87 -1.35 -11.71
C GLY A 28 -4.56 -0.79 -12.93
N GLN A 29 -5.23 0.36 -12.78
CA GLN A 29 -5.87 1.05 -13.89
C GLN A 29 -4.84 1.63 -14.86
N ALA A 30 -3.75 2.19 -14.33
CA ALA A 30 -2.69 2.76 -15.17
C ALA A 30 -2.03 1.70 -16.05
N THR A 31 -1.94 0.46 -15.58
CA THR A 31 -1.36 -0.65 -16.34
C THR A 31 -2.40 -1.41 -17.16
N GLY A 32 -3.69 -1.19 -16.88
CA GLY A 32 -4.78 -1.91 -17.55
C GLY A 32 -4.97 -3.34 -17.04
N GLU A 33 -4.34 -3.72 -15.93
CA GLU A 33 -4.41 -5.11 -15.44
C GLU A 33 -5.68 -5.42 -14.66
N PHE A 34 -6.22 -4.44 -13.93
CA PHE A 34 -7.45 -4.65 -13.16
C PHE A 34 -8.07 -3.32 -12.74
N ASP A 35 -9.27 -3.40 -12.20
CA ASP A 35 -10.00 -2.26 -11.65
C ASP A 35 -10.13 -2.37 -10.13
N ARG A 36 -11.07 -1.61 -9.57
CA ARG A 36 -11.23 -1.47 -8.11
C ARG A 36 -11.58 -2.78 -7.40
N ASP A 37 -12.31 -3.68 -8.03
CA ASP A 37 -12.72 -4.94 -7.40
C ASP A 37 -11.51 -5.79 -7.01
N VAL A 38 -10.56 -5.92 -7.90
CA VAL A 38 -9.31 -6.65 -7.62
C VAL A 38 -8.48 -5.90 -6.60
N ALA A 39 -8.40 -4.57 -6.72
CA ALA A 39 -7.67 -3.74 -5.77
C ALA A 39 -8.18 -3.94 -4.34
N GLN A 40 -9.49 -4.06 -4.17
CA GLN A 40 -10.11 -4.28 -2.87
C GLN A 40 -9.72 -5.63 -2.27
N LYS A 41 -9.68 -6.67 -3.09
CA LYS A 41 -9.24 -8.00 -2.66
C LYS A 41 -7.77 -7.99 -2.24
N LEU A 42 -6.93 -7.29 -3.00
CA LEU A 42 -5.51 -7.15 -2.66
C LEU A 42 -5.32 -6.36 -1.37
N MET A 43 -6.11 -5.32 -1.16
CA MET A 43 -6.09 -4.55 0.09
C MET A 43 -6.39 -5.44 1.30
N ILE A 44 -7.39 -6.29 1.21
CA ILE A 44 -7.74 -7.22 2.30
C ILE A 44 -6.54 -8.10 2.64
N LYS A 45 -5.85 -8.61 1.62
CA LYS A 45 -4.65 -9.41 1.81
C LYS A 45 -3.53 -8.60 2.47
N VAL A 46 -3.32 -7.36 2.05
CA VAL A 46 -2.33 -6.46 2.64
C VAL A 46 -2.59 -6.26 4.14
N VAL A 47 -3.84 -5.94 4.49
CA VAL A 47 -4.21 -5.71 5.89
C VAL A 47 -4.00 -6.97 6.73
N ASN A 48 -4.40 -8.14 6.22
CA ASN A 48 -4.22 -9.40 6.93
C ASN A 48 -2.74 -9.71 7.16
N VAL A 49 -1.90 -9.53 6.14
CA VAL A 49 -0.45 -9.74 6.29
C VAL A 49 0.13 -8.74 7.29
N ALA A 50 -0.27 -7.47 7.19
CA ALA A 50 0.22 -6.42 8.08
C ALA A 50 -0.09 -6.74 9.55
N GLN A 51 -1.31 -7.18 9.83
CA GLN A 51 -1.70 -7.55 11.20
C GLN A 51 -0.89 -8.73 11.74
N THR A 52 -0.41 -9.60 10.87
CA THR A 52 0.39 -10.75 11.24
C THR A 52 1.85 -10.38 11.49
N VAL A 53 2.43 -9.53 10.62
CA VAL A 53 3.88 -9.29 10.66
C VAL A 53 4.29 -8.02 11.41
N ILE A 54 3.41 -7.00 11.48
CA ILE A 54 3.73 -5.77 12.19
C ILE A 54 3.36 -5.94 13.66
N LYS A 55 4.36 -5.84 14.53
CA LYS A 55 4.17 -6.04 15.98
C LYS A 55 3.84 -4.76 16.71
N GLU A 56 4.18 -3.61 16.15
CA GLU A 56 3.86 -2.32 16.73
C GLU A 56 2.35 -2.06 16.66
N GLU A 57 1.82 -1.40 17.68
CA GLU A 57 0.42 -1.02 17.71
C GLU A 57 0.06 -0.03 16.60
N ILE A 58 1.01 0.87 16.30
CA ILE A 58 0.85 1.88 15.26
C ILE A 58 1.86 1.60 14.15
N PRO A 59 1.42 1.08 12.99
CA PRO A 59 2.34 0.85 11.87
C PRO A 59 2.74 2.16 11.22
N SER A 60 3.89 2.16 10.56
CA SER A 60 4.30 3.29 9.73
C SER A 60 3.78 3.14 8.31
N VAL A 61 3.68 4.25 7.58
CA VAL A 61 3.31 4.24 6.16
C VAL A 61 4.30 3.35 5.39
N GLU A 62 5.59 3.45 5.69
CA GLU A 62 6.62 2.66 5.01
C GLU A 62 6.42 1.17 5.20
N GLN A 63 6.07 0.74 6.43
CA GLN A 63 5.80 -0.68 6.70
C GLN A 63 4.61 -1.18 5.87
N ILE A 64 3.54 -0.40 5.79
CA ILE A 64 2.37 -0.76 4.99
C ILE A 64 2.73 -0.81 3.50
N GLN A 65 3.49 0.16 3.01
CA GLN A 65 3.92 0.20 1.61
C GLN A 65 4.81 -0.99 1.26
N ASP A 66 5.69 -1.40 2.17
CA ASP A 66 6.52 -2.60 1.98
C ASP A 66 5.64 -3.84 1.79
N ILE A 67 4.57 -3.95 2.57
CA ILE A 67 3.66 -5.09 2.47
C ILE A 67 2.84 -5.03 1.17
N VAL A 68 2.41 -3.84 0.75
CA VAL A 68 1.73 -3.68 -0.55
C VAL A 68 2.63 -4.17 -1.68
N GLU A 69 3.90 -3.79 -1.67
CA GLU A 69 4.87 -4.28 -2.67
C GLU A 69 4.95 -5.79 -2.69
N GLU A 70 5.11 -6.40 -1.52
CA GLU A 70 5.22 -7.86 -1.41
C GLU A 70 3.97 -8.58 -1.92
N VAL A 71 2.80 -8.07 -1.56
CA VAL A 71 1.53 -8.66 -2.01
C VAL A 71 1.41 -8.56 -3.53
N LEU A 72 1.77 -7.41 -4.11
CA LEU A 72 1.72 -7.23 -5.56
C LEU A 72 2.75 -8.09 -6.28
N LEU A 73 3.96 -8.21 -5.73
CA LEU A 73 5.01 -9.05 -6.32
C LEU A 73 4.63 -10.55 -6.31
N ASP A 74 3.88 -10.97 -5.28
CA ASP A 74 3.38 -12.35 -5.19
C ASP A 74 2.15 -12.60 -6.04
N SER A 75 1.53 -11.54 -6.56
CA SER A 75 0.34 -11.63 -7.40
C SER A 75 0.71 -11.84 -8.88
N PRO A 76 -0.25 -12.21 -9.74
CA PRO A 76 0.01 -12.29 -11.18
C PRO A 76 0.10 -10.91 -11.86
N TYR A 77 -0.11 -9.84 -11.12
CA TYR A 77 -0.18 -8.48 -11.68
C TYR A 77 1.19 -7.81 -11.68
N ARG A 78 2.09 -8.30 -12.52
CA ARG A 78 3.49 -7.86 -12.54
C ARG A 78 3.67 -6.41 -12.97
N LYS A 79 2.88 -5.97 -13.93
CA LYS A 79 2.96 -4.57 -14.40
C LYS A 79 2.52 -3.61 -13.29
N THR A 80 1.47 -3.97 -12.57
CA THR A 80 0.98 -3.16 -11.46
C THR A 80 2.01 -3.12 -10.32
N ALA A 81 2.64 -4.24 -10.00
CA ALA A 81 3.68 -4.28 -8.98
C ALA A 81 4.81 -3.31 -9.32
N LYS A 82 5.29 -3.34 -10.56
CA LYS A 82 6.34 -2.44 -11.03
C LYS A 82 5.90 -0.98 -11.00
N ALA A 83 4.68 -0.70 -11.45
CA ALA A 83 4.13 0.65 -11.45
C ALA A 83 4.01 1.20 -10.02
N TYR A 84 3.57 0.37 -9.07
CA TYR A 84 3.45 0.78 -7.68
C TYR A 84 4.80 1.12 -7.05
N ILE A 85 5.81 0.30 -7.32
CA ILE A 85 7.16 0.53 -6.81
C ILE A 85 7.72 1.87 -7.31
N ILE A 86 7.54 2.15 -8.59
CA ILE A 86 7.97 3.42 -9.19
C ILE A 86 7.22 4.60 -8.57
N TYR A 87 5.90 4.49 -8.45
CA TYR A 87 5.06 5.50 -7.84
C TYR A 87 5.49 5.84 -6.42
N ARG A 88 5.73 4.80 -5.62
CA ARG A 88 6.17 4.95 -4.25
C ARG A 88 7.51 5.68 -4.17
N GLU A 89 8.45 5.30 -5.02
CA GLU A 89 9.77 5.90 -5.05
C GLU A 89 9.71 7.38 -5.45
N ASP A 90 8.94 7.71 -6.47
CA ASP A 90 8.76 9.08 -6.92
C ASP A 90 8.13 9.96 -5.82
N HIS A 91 7.14 9.44 -5.10
CA HIS A 91 6.50 10.16 -4.01
C HIS A 91 7.47 10.41 -2.85
N ALA A 92 8.33 9.45 -2.55
CA ALA A 92 9.34 9.63 -1.52
C ALA A 92 10.33 10.75 -1.89
N LYS A 93 10.75 10.80 -3.14
CA LYS A 93 11.65 11.86 -3.64
C LYS A 93 11.00 13.23 -3.57
N MET A 94 9.75 13.34 -3.94
CA MET A 94 9.01 14.60 -3.89
C MET A 94 8.90 15.16 -2.47
N ARG A 95 8.85 14.31 -1.47
CA ARG A 95 8.73 14.73 -0.08
C ARG A 95 10.07 15.18 0.53
N GLU A 96 11.17 14.77 -0.06
CA GLU A 96 12.51 15.17 0.40
C GLU A 96 12.91 16.56 -0.09
N ILE A 97 12.22 17.08 -1.07
CA ILE A 97 12.42 18.42 -1.60
C ILE A 97 11.59 19.43 -0.81
#